data_f184dbe425b7f4104349352ef041b018
#
_entry.id   f184dbe425b7f4104349352ef041b018
#
_cell.length_a   1.000
_cell.length_b   1.000
_cell.length_c   1.000
_cell.angle_alpha   90.00
_cell.angle_beta   90.00
_cell.angle_gamma   90.00
#
_symmetry.space_group_name_H-M   'P 1'
#
loop_
_entity.id
_entity.type
_entity.pdbx_description
1 polymer ?
#
loop_
_entity_poly.entity_id
_entity_poly.type
_entity_poly.pdbx_seq_one_letter_code
_entity_poly.pdbx_strand_id
1 'polypeptide(L)'
;LPAETEEIRPHPHGVELGTLLKMLEATDSYSISGFLQGEFTRVGSTTAEKVLNNFRDRHFGRGMAWRPPQAHEGDVEIAVRAAVANKGKDATKSFAREVADAIGDCDRLAHHELRAIVDGAAEEAAEGFGTTFGSTVREKATAAAWAEIVGDTDDGDSRETLASDLYELVDDATSSRKDDATLSGLADRIAAKFLDSEDDRHRCTRDELDDYVQRAAENTEEYDDATIGETARENVREEIWDAMVTVPDDPPNVSTIADDRDSASQLLEAMRETDIISPPTDCLAPITERLVEEGLRKEFDADFYAAATRDASVHGGDPFIVEAGIAYGGQLDESGPVDVMRFANRVPLVYQRGACATTDVVKTINWRNYGLDQPGGSGLPNGPAVVMVHLASTNVPFTSESKDAIANVPEIEDEIELAIREAARELKSFLNKRRSMRQRREKQDKLGTILPEMATKLSEVTGRPTLDIDDSLARIMNNVLVEREVEDGTVRLVVENNDSTNAEPEITDIVTVEPDDVEADGEEPRVVEMDGEWFLKWSPTVASGEEAALTYEIDGEASFDVSVDGIESAKLTVDGEQ
;
A
#
# COMPACT_ATOMS: atom_id res chain seq x y z
N LEU A 1 29.67 -0.38 4.04
CA LEU A 1 28.93 -1.60 3.77
C LEU A 1 27.49 -1.37 4.23
N PRO A 2 26.49 -1.84 3.46
CA PRO A 2 25.09 -1.81 3.90
C PRO A 2 24.89 -2.53 5.22
N ALA A 3 23.84 -2.20 5.96
CA ALA A 3 23.48 -2.87 7.20
C ALA A 3 23.29 -4.39 7.02
N GLU A 4 23.51 -5.16 8.07
CA GLU A 4 23.18 -6.58 8.07
C GLU A 4 21.65 -6.74 8.14
N THR A 5 21.12 -7.75 7.45
CA THR A 5 19.69 -8.08 7.47
C THR A 5 19.35 -8.87 8.73
N GLU A 6 18.20 -8.58 9.33
CA GLU A 6 17.64 -9.39 10.41
C GLU A 6 16.76 -10.50 9.84
N GLU A 7 16.84 -11.70 10.40
CA GLU A 7 15.88 -12.76 10.07
C GLU A 7 14.53 -12.46 10.71
N ILE A 8 13.50 -12.44 9.89
CA ILE A 8 12.12 -12.29 10.36
C ILE A 8 11.31 -13.55 10.02
N ARG A 9 10.27 -13.81 10.82
CA ARG A 9 9.28 -14.84 10.49
C ARG A 9 8.50 -14.41 9.27
N PRO A 10 8.02 -15.36 8.43
CA PRO A 10 7.22 -15.02 7.27
C PRO A 10 5.94 -14.28 7.66
N HIS A 11 5.44 -13.44 6.77
CA HIS A 11 4.11 -12.84 6.93
C HIS A 11 3.05 -13.81 6.41
N PRO A 12 1.84 -13.90 7.02
CA PRO A 12 0.79 -14.81 6.57
C PRO A 12 0.42 -14.67 5.09
N HIS A 13 0.40 -13.45 4.57
CA HIS A 13 0.06 -13.18 3.17
C HIS A 13 1.17 -13.58 2.18
N GLY A 14 2.41 -13.75 2.64
CA GLY A 14 3.56 -14.10 1.79
C GLY A 14 3.80 -15.61 1.66
N VAL A 15 2.99 -16.46 2.29
CA VAL A 15 3.20 -17.89 2.29
C VAL A 15 2.38 -18.57 1.21
N GLU A 16 3.01 -19.49 0.48
CA GLU A 16 2.35 -20.38 -0.48
C GLU A 16 1.92 -21.69 0.17
N LEU A 17 0.92 -22.37 -0.40
CA LEU A 17 0.37 -23.62 0.13
C LEU A 17 1.45 -24.70 0.39
N GLY A 18 2.41 -24.84 -0.50
CA GLY A 18 3.50 -25.82 -0.35
C GLY A 18 4.43 -25.50 0.82
N THR A 19 4.62 -24.22 1.13
CA THR A 19 5.40 -23.75 2.27
C THR A 19 4.59 -23.92 3.56
N LEU A 20 3.30 -23.55 3.55
CA LEU A 20 2.39 -23.72 4.68
C LEU A 20 2.33 -25.19 5.13
N LEU A 21 2.18 -26.15 4.20
CA LEU A 21 2.17 -27.57 4.52
C LEU A 21 3.45 -28.02 5.22
N LYS A 22 4.62 -27.58 4.74
CA LYS A 22 5.90 -27.88 5.39
C LYS A 22 6.03 -27.25 6.78
N MET A 23 5.49 -26.06 6.97
CA MET A 23 5.47 -25.39 8.28
C MET A 23 4.55 -26.12 9.26
N LEU A 24 3.36 -26.56 8.79
CA LEU A 24 2.42 -27.36 9.58
C LEU A 24 3.01 -28.73 10.00
N GLU A 25 3.78 -29.38 9.12
CA GLU A 25 4.47 -30.63 9.41
C GLU A 25 5.65 -30.46 10.40
N ALA A 26 6.31 -29.29 10.37
CA ALA A 26 7.54 -29.05 11.14
C ALA A 26 7.30 -28.42 12.53
N THR A 27 6.14 -27.81 12.77
CA THR A 27 5.85 -27.10 14.01
C THR A 27 5.55 -28.03 15.18
N ASP A 28 5.93 -27.61 16.39
CA ASP A 28 5.55 -28.27 17.65
C ASP A 28 4.18 -27.80 18.18
N SER A 29 3.54 -26.84 17.52
CA SER A 29 2.26 -26.28 17.95
C SER A 29 1.12 -27.27 17.74
N TYR A 30 0.29 -27.47 18.77
CA TYR A 30 -0.89 -28.33 18.68
C TYR A 30 -2.09 -27.61 18.06
N SER A 31 -2.34 -26.36 18.47
CA SER A 31 -3.46 -25.56 18.01
C SER A 31 -3.06 -24.62 16.86
N ILE A 32 -4.01 -24.31 15.99
CA ILE A 32 -3.81 -23.34 14.90
C ILE A 32 -3.45 -21.96 15.47
N SER A 33 -4.11 -21.52 16.56
CA SER A 33 -3.79 -20.24 17.19
C SER A 33 -2.33 -20.18 17.66
N GLY A 34 -1.82 -21.27 18.28
CA GLY A 34 -0.43 -21.38 18.68
C GLY A 34 0.53 -21.37 17.50
N PHE A 35 0.19 -22.09 16.44
CA PHE A 35 0.94 -22.11 15.17
C PHE A 35 1.03 -20.73 14.55
N LEU A 36 -0.09 -20.03 14.38
CA LEU A 36 -0.13 -18.70 13.79
C LEU A 36 0.70 -17.70 14.59
N GLN A 37 0.59 -17.68 15.91
CA GLN A 37 1.35 -16.77 16.79
C GLN A 37 2.84 -17.13 16.86
N GLY A 38 3.18 -18.42 16.75
CA GLY A 38 4.54 -18.93 16.86
C GLY A 38 5.36 -18.79 15.60
N GLU A 39 4.77 -19.03 14.44
CA GLU A 39 5.49 -19.16 13.17
C GLU A 39 5.43 -17.92 12.27
N PHE A 40 4.52 -16.96 12.55
CA PHE A 40 4.32 -15.79 11.71
C PHE A 40 4.65 -14.48 12.40
N THR A 41 5.07 -13.50 11.60
CA THR A 41 5.23 -12.12 12.08
C THR A 41 3.88 -11.39 12.07
N ARG A 42 3.73 -10.37 12.92
CA ARG A 42 2.51 -9.55 13.06
C ARG A 42 1.24 -10.28 13.46
N VAL A 43 1.34 -11.52 13.90
CA VAL A 43 0.20 -12.31 14.40
C VAL A 43 0.21 -12.41 15.92
N GLY A 44 -0.57 -11.55 16.56
CA GLY A 44 -0.90 -11.63 17.98
C GLY A 44 -2.18 -12.47 18.22
N SER A 45 -2.61 -12.58 19.47
CA SER A 45 -3.82 -13.35 19.83
C SER A 45 -5.08 -12.87 19.09
N THR A 46 -5.28 -11.57 18.98
CA THR A 46 -6.45 -10.98 18.29
C THR A 46 -6.43 -11.27 16.78
N THR A 47 -5.26 -11.18 16.14
CA THR A 47 -5.12 -11.48 14.71
C THR A 47 -5.31 -12.98 14.46
N ALA A 48 -4.73 -13.83 15.31
CA ALA A 48 -4.92 -15.28 15.23
C ALA A 48 -6.40 -15.67 15.36
N GLU A 49 -7.16 -15.01 16.26
CA GLU A 49 -8.59 -15.24 16.40
C GLU A 49 -9.39 -14.81 15.16
N LYS A 50 -9.04 -13.69 14.52
CA LYS A 50 -9.65 -13.29 13.26
C LYS A 50 -9.41 -14.31 12.14
N VAL A 51 -8.17 -14.80 12.01
CA VAL A 51 -7.84 -15.86 11.03
C VAL A 51 -8.62 -17.14 11.34
N LEU A 52 -8.74 -17.51 12.62
CA LEU A 52 -9.52 -18.69 13.03
C LEU A 52 -11.00 -18.55 12.70
N ASN A 53 -11.59 -17.38 12.87
CA ASN A 53 -12.98 -17.15 12.51
C ASN A 53 -13.19 -17.25 10.99
N ASN A 54 -12.31 -16.65 10.18
CA ASN A 54 -12.35 -16.81 8.73
C ASN A 54 -12.15 -18.28 8.31
N PHE A 55 -11.28 -19.02 9.00
CA PHE A 55 -11.10 -20.44 8.77
C PHE A 55 -12.34 -21.26 9.15
N ARG A 56 -12.98 -20.95 10.28
CA ARG A 56 -14.25 -21.59 10.69
C ARG A 56 -15.33 -21.37 9.65
N ASP A 57 -15.48 -20.14 9.16
CA ASP A 57 -16.45 -19.78 8.11
C ASP A 57 -16.27 -20.58 6.82
N ARG A 58 -15.00 -20.84 6.43
CA ARG A 58 -14.67 -21.66 5.27
C ARG A 58 -14.84 -23.16 5.51
N HIS A 59 -14.46 -23.64 6.67
CA HIS A 59 -14.40 -25.05 6.99
C HIS A 59 -15.74 -25.60 7.46
N PHE A 60 -16.45 -24.86 8.32
CA PHE A 60 -17.71 -25.28 8.90
C PHE A 60 -18.93 -24.54 8.33
N GLY A 61 -18.74 -23.45 7.60
CA GLY A 61 -19.78 -22.51 7.24
C GLY A 61 -20.24 -21.65 8.42
N ARG A 62 -21.19 -20.76 8.15
CA ARG A 62 -21.92 -19.97 9.16
C ARG A 62 -23.28 -20.59 9.44
N GLY A 63 -23.81 -20.36 10.63
CA GLY A 63 -25.17 -20.76 11.02
C GLY A 63 -26.14 -19.57 10.95
N MET A 64 -27.41 -19.85 10.70
CA MET A 64 -28.45 -18.82 10.74
C MET A 64 -28.95 -18.62 12.17
N ALA A 65 -29.12 -17.36 12.57
CA ALA A 65 -29.65 -16.93 13.86
C ALA A 65 -31.06 -16.30 13.66
N TRP A 66 -32.05 -17.08 13.31
CA TRP A 66 -33.36 -16.56 12.96
C TRP A 66 -34.51 -16.92 13.90
N ARG A 67 -34.27 -17.67 14.95
CA ARG A 67 -35.32 -18.05 15.92
C ARG A 67 -35.48 -16.95 16.97
N PRO A 68 -36.70 -16.44 17.24
CA PRO A 68 -36.96 -15.50 18.32
C PRO A 68 -37.14 -16.24 19.66
N PRO A 69 -36.11 -16.33 20.52
CA PRO A 69 -36.17 -17.19 21.71
C PRO A 69 -36.93 -16.58 22.90
N GLN A 70 -37.07 -15.27 22.95
CA GLN A 70 -37.65 -14.54 24.10
C GLN A 70 -39.05 -15.02 24.53
N ALA A 71 -39.87 -15.47 23.57
CA ALA A 71 -41.22 -15.95 23.86
C ALA A 71 -41.24 -17.30 24.60
N HIS A 72 -40.13 -18.03 24.65
CA HIS A 72 -40.03 -19.40 25.14
C HIS A 72 -39.28 -19.54 26.46
N GLU A 73 -38.83 -18.45 27.11
CA GLU A 73 -37.98 -18.44 28.32
C GLU A 73 -38.54 -19.36 29.42
N GLY A 74 -39.80 -19.27 29.76
CA GLY A 74 -40.42 -20.07 30.83
C GLY A 74 -40.50 -21.55 30.51
N ASP A 75 -40.70 -21.91 29.27
CA ASP A 75 -40.83 -23.31 28.83
C ASP A 75 -39.46 -23.95 28.69
N VAL A 76 -38.47 -23.20 28.25
CA VAL A 76 -37.04 -23.62 28.20
C VAL A 76 -36.50 -23.95 29.61
N GLU A 77 -36.77 -23.15 30.67
CA GLU A 77 -36.36 -23.48 32.04
C GLU A 77 -36.93 -24.83 32.46
N ILE A 78 -38.18 -25.09 32.16
CA ILE A 78 -38.85 -26.35 32.51
C ILE A 78 -38.26 -27.54 31.74
N ALA A 79 -38.08 -27.42 30.46
CA ALA A 79 -37.54 -28.47 29.59
C ALA A 79 -36.11 -28.84 29.92
N VAL A 80 -35.21 -27.86 30.05
CA VAL A 80 -33.81 -28.05 30.44
C VAL A 80 -33.72 -28.68 31.81
N ARG A 81 -34.53 -28.21 32.78
CA ARG A 81 -34.58 -28.79 34.13
C ARG A 81 -35.02 -30.25 34.13
N ALA A 82 -35.96 -30.61 33.27
CA ALA A 82 -36.42 -32.00 33.13
C ALA A 82 -35.31 -32.89 32.52
N ALA A 83 -34.61 -32.38 31.49
CA ALA A 83 -33.53 -33.11 30.81
C ALA A 83 -32.33 -33.41 31.71
N VAL A 84 -32.06 -32.59 32.75
CA VAL A 84 -30.90 -32.70 33.61
C VAL A 84 -31.22 -33.04 35.06
N ALA A 85 -32.40 -33.56 35.35
CA ALA A 85 -32.97 -33.78 36.70
C ALA A 85 -32.08 -34.60 37.68
N ASN A 86 -31.12 -35.37 37.22
CA ASN A 86 -30.28 -36.26 38.03
C ASN A 86 -29.02 -35.60 38.64
N LYS A 87 -28.83 -34.27 38.54
CA LYS A 87 -27.61 -33.55 38.96
C LYS A 87 -27.71 -32.78 40.29
N GLY A 88 -28.80 -32.98 41.01
CA GLY A 88 -29.07 -32.28 42.28
C GLY A 88 -30.03 -31.11 42.07
N LYS A 89 -30.97 -30.94 43.02
CA LYS A 89 -32.11 -30.02 42.82
C LYS A 89 -31.73 -28.56 42.62
N ASP A 90 -30.79 -28.07 43.42
CA ASP A 90 -30.40 -26.65 43.40
C ASP A 90 -29.46 -26.33 42.24
N ALA A 91 -28.49 -27.18 41.94
CA ALA A 91 -27.62 -27.06 40.79
C ALA A 91 -28.39 -27.14 39.46
N THR A 92 -29.31 -28.12 39.34
CA THR A 92 -30.17 -28.25 38.16
C THR A 92 -31.07 -27.05 37.96
N LYS A 93 -31.64 -26.48 39.04
CA LYS A 93 -32.48 -25.30 38.94
C LYS A 93 -31.67 -24.07 38.55
N SER A 94 -30.48 -23.84 39.09
CA SER A 94 -29.62 -22.73 38.72
C SER A 94 -29.21 -22.83 37.27
N PHE A 95 -28.69 -23.98 36.85
CA PHE A 95 -28.30 -24.23 35.48
C PHE A 95 -29.42 -23.98 34.48
N ALA A 96 -30.63 -24.56 34.69
CA ALA A 96 -31.74 -24.36 33.77
C ALA A 96 -32.22 -22.91 33.70
N ARG A 97 -32.21 -22.21 34.84
CA ARG A 97 -32.58 -20.82 34.91
C ARG A 97 -31.58 -19.94 34.17
N GLU A 98 -30.31 -20.22 34.32
CA GLU A 98 -29.24 -19.46 33.67
C GLU A 98 -29.26 -19.59 32.14
N VAL A 99 -29.56 -20.83 31.65
CA VAL A 99 -29.79 -21.06 30.23
C VAL A 99 -31.02 -20.28 29.75
N ALA A 100 -32.11 -20.28 30.47
CA ALA A 100 -33.33 -19.58 30.12
C ALA A 100 -33.20 -18.05 30.13
N ASP A 101 -32.55 -17.52 31.21
CA ASP A 101 -32.30 -16.08 31.34
C ASP A 101 -31.40 -15.58 30.16
N ALA A 102 -30.35 -16.32 29.80
CA ALA A 102 -29.45 -15.97 28.68
C ALA A 102 -30.16 -16.04 27.31
N ILE A 103 -31.06 -16.97 27.12
CA ILE A 103 -31.89 -17.07 25.92
C ILE A 103 -32.89 -15.90 25.85
N GLY A 104 -33.46 -15.49 26.99
CA GLY A 104 -34.42 -14.38 27.08
C GLY A 104 -33.79 -13.03 26.66
N ASP A 105 -32.48 -12.88 26.73
CA ASP A 105 -31.76 -11.68 26.31
C ASP A 105 -31.44 -11.66 24.79
N CYS A 106 -31.72 -12.74 24.06
CA CYS A 106 -31.44 -12.85 22.63
C CYS A 106 -32.68 -12.51 21.79
N ASP A 107 -32.49 -11.62 20.79
CA ASP A 107 -33.53 -11.36 19.77
C ASP A 107 -33.63 -12.53 18.79
N ARG A 108 -32.50 -13.10 18.43
CA ARG A 108 -32.36 -14.28 17.55
C ARG A 108 -31.34 -15.23 18.15
N LEU A 109 -31.46 -16.50 17.86
CA LEU A 109 -30.56 -17.53 18.40
C LEU A 109 -30.39 -18.67 17.39
N ALA A 110 -29.15 -18.98 17.06
CA ALA A 110 -28.78 -20.17 16.31
C ALA A 110 -28.51 -21.35 17.25
N HIS A 111 -28.62 -22.58 16.74
CA HIS A 111 -28.41 -23.80 17.55
C HIS A 111 -27.02 -23.86 18.20
N HIS A 112 -25.96 -23.43 17.48
CA HIS A 112 -24.60 -23.41 18.01
C HIS A 112 -24.39 -22.35 19.10
N GLU A 113 -25.11 -21.22 19.05
CA GLU A 113 -25.10 -20.19 20.10
C GLU A 113 -25.80 -20.72 21.36
N LEU A 114 -26.93 -21.41 21.19
CA LEU A 114 -27.57 -22.11 22.30
C LEU A 114 -26.64 -23.11 22.98
N ARG A 115 -25.85 -23.85 22.21
CA ARG A 115 -24.86 -24.78 22.75
C ARG A 115 -23.79 -24.04 23.57
N ALA A 116 -23.29 -22.89 23.11
CA ALA A 116 -22.35 -22.07 23.86
C ALA A 116 -22.97 -21.53 25.15
N ILE A 117 -24.23 -21.10 25.12
CA ILE A 117 -24.97 -20.68 26.32
C ILE A 117 -25.07 -21.83 27.33
N VAL A 118 -25.41 -23.04 26.89
CA VAL A 118 -25.52 -24.22 27.73
C VAL A 118 -24.15 -24.60 28.30
N ASP A 119 -23.08 -24.49 27.56
CA ASP A 119 -21.72 -24.77 28.02
C ASP A 119 -21.27 -23.73 29.08
N GLY A 120 -21.53 -22.44 28.88
CA GLY A 120 -21.26 -21.40 29.86
C GLY A 120 -22.05 -21.57 31.16
N ALA A 121 -23.35 -21.82 31.09
CA ALA A 121 -24.17 -22.10 32.26
C ALA A 121 -23.72 -23.36 33.00
N ALA A 122 -23.18 -24.36 32.31
CA ALA A 122 -22.63 -25.56 32.93
C ALA A 122 -21.33 -25.28 33.70
N GLU A 123 -20.49 -24.38 33.24
CA GLU A 123 -19.27 -23.95 33.92
C GLU A 123 -19.60 -23.12 35.17
N GLU A 124 -20.54 -22.20 35.12
CA GLU A 124 -20.97 -21.41 36.27
C GLU A 124 -21.63 -22.27 37.34
N ALA A 125 -22.45 -23.25 36.94
CA ALA A 125 -23.02 -24.20 37.87
C ALA A 125 -21.95 -25.12 38.52
N ALA A 126 -20.90 -25.44 37.79
CA ALA A 126 -19.76 -26.19 38.35
C ALA A 126 -18.97 -25.37 39.39
N GLU A 127 -18.77 -24.10 39.16
CA GLU A 127 -18.11 -23.18 40.10
C GLU A 127 -18.99 -22.90 41.32
N GLY A 128 -20.28 -22.63 41.13
CA GLY A 128 -21.20 -22.28 42.22
C GLY A 128 -21.60 -23.45 43.11
N PHE A 129 -21.81 -24.62 42.55
CA PHE A 129 -22.36 -25.80 43.27
C PHE A 129 -21.40 -26.99 43.31
N GLY A 130 -20.25 -26.94 42.67
CA GLY A 130 -19.32 -28.07 42.56
C GLY A 130 -19.92 -29.26 41.77
N THR A 131 -20.93 -29.02 40.94
CA THR A 131 -21.65 -30.04 40.17
C THR A 131 -21.27 -29.96 38.70
N THR A 132 -20.62 -30.99 38.16
CA THR A 132 -20.23 -31.02 36.76
C THR A 132 -21.34 -31.57 35.86
N PHE A 133 -21.67 -30.82 34.82
CA PHE A 133 -22.55 -31.24 33.74
C PHE A 133 -21.67 -31.74 32.58
N GLY A 134 -21.58 -33.08 32.40
CA GLY A 134 -20.77 -33.68 31.31
C GLY A 134 -21.41 -33.46 29.92
N SER A 135 -20.65 -33.73 28.85
CA SER A 135 -21.05 -33.50 27.45
C SER A 135 -22.45 -34.03 27.12
N THR A 136 -22.73 -35.28 27.42
CA THR A 136 -24.05 -35.90 27.17
C THR A 136 -25.22 -35.20 27.90
N VAL A 137 -24.95 -34.59 29.06
CA VAL A 137 -25.99 -33.84 29.79
C VAL A 137 -26.20 -32.46 29.14
N ARG A 138 -25.14 -31.82 28.73
CA ARG A 138 -25.18 -30.57 28.00
C ARG A 138 -25.88 -30.73 26.65
N GLU A 139 -25.55 -31.77 25.88
CA GLU A 139 -26.26 -32.13 24.62
C GLU A 139 -27.75 -32.33 24.85
N LYS A 140 -28.16 -33.03 25.92
CA LYS A 140 -29.56 -33.18 26.24
C LYS A 140 -30.24 -31.88 26.64
N ALA A 141 -29.57 -30.99 27.35
CA ALA A 141 -30.05 -29.69 27.72
C ALA A 141 -30.25 -28.81 26.48
N THR A 142 -29.25 -28.81 25.59
CA THR A 142 -29.30 -28.08 24.29
C THR A 142 -30.46 -28.57 23.43
N ALA A 143 -30.60 -29.92 23.28
CA ALA A 143 -31.70 -30.48 22.49
C ALA A 143 -33.07 -30.16 23.10
N ALA A 144 -33.20 -30.21 24.44
CA ALA A 144 -34.46 -29.85 25.10
C ALA A 144 -34.82 -28.36 24.96
N ALA A 145 -33.82 -27.47 25.11
CA ALA A 145 -34.04 -26.04 24.91
C ALA A 145 -34.39 -25.71 23.45
N TRP A 146 -33.67 -26.34 22.52
CA TRP A 146 -33.93 -26.13 21.08
C TRP A 146 -35.30 -26.59 20.67
N ALA A 147 -35.74 -27.75 21.14
CA ALA A 147 -37.10 -28.27 20.88
C ALA A 147 -38.19 -27.32 21.38
N GLU A 148 -38.01 -26.65 22.51
CA GLU A 148 -38.98 -25.66 23.02
C GLU A 148 -38.94 -24.37 22.18
N ILE A 149 -37.79 -23.92 21.73
CA ILE A 149 -37.64 -22.70 20.89
C ILE A 149 -38.26 -22.94 19.51
N VAL A 150 -38.02 -24.10 18.92
CA VAL A 150 -38.51 -24.46 17.58
C VAL A 150 -39.98 -24.87 17.63
N GLY A 151 -40.42 -25.43 18.78
CA GLY A 151 -41.75 -26.01 18.96
C GLY A 151 -41.84 -27.39 18.30
N ASP A 152 -43.03 -28.04 18.49
CA ASP A 152 -43.41 -29.26 17.76
C ASP A 152 -43.88 -28.81 16.37
N THR A 153 -42.98 -28.34 15.53
CA THR A 153 -43.30 -27.77 14.23
C THR A 153 -43.48 -28.88 13.21
N ASP A 154 -44.67 -28.97 12.64
CA ASP A 154 -44.82 -29.48 11.28
C ASP A 154 -43.85 -28.70 10.39
N ASP A 155 -43.16 -29.37 9.44
CA ASP A 155 -42.13 -28.78 8.54
C ASP A 155 -42.56 -27.43 7.88
N GLY A 156 -43.86 -27.11 7.84
CA GLY A 156 -44.42 -25.88 7.31
C GLY A 156 -44.10 -24.62 8.12
N ASP A 157 -44.29 -24.69 9.44
CA ASP A 157 -44.12 -23.50 10.30
C ASP A 157 -42.65 -23.03 10.34
N SER A 158 -41.70 -23.95 10.30
CA SER A 158 -40.27 -23.65 10.23
C SER A 158 -39.90 -22.92 8.95
N ARG A 159 -40.47 -23.34 7.82
CA ARG A 159 -40.26 -22.74 6.52
C ARG A 159 -40.83 -21.32 6.43
N GLU A 160 -42.06 -21.12 6.92
CA GLU A 160 -42.67 -19.80 6.93
C GLU A 160 -41.89 -18.80 7.78
N THR A 161 -41.43 -19.24 8.96
CA THR A 161 -40.62 -18.39 9.85
C THR A 161 -39.28 -18.01 9.18
N LEU A 162 -38.57 -18.98 8.65
CA LEU A 162 -37.28 -18.72 7.97
C LEU A 162 -37.48 -17.87 6.71
N ALA A 163 -38.53 -18.15 5.92
CA ALA A 163 -38.84 -17.36 4.73
C ALA A 163 -39.19 -15.91 5.07
N SER A 164 -39.89 -15.67 6.20
CA SER A 164 -40.17 -14.31 6.69
C SER A 164 -38.91 -13.56 7.09
N ASP A 165 -37.99 -14.21 7.83
CA ASP A 165 -36.72 -13.61 8.23
C ASP A 165 -35.84 -13.33 7.02
N LEU A 166 -35.74 -14.26 6.08
CA LEU A 166 -35.01 -14.06 4.83
C LEU A 166 -35.62 -13.00 3.93
N TYR A 167 -36.94 -12.80 3.97
CA TYR A 167 -37.62 -11.77 3.19
C TYR A 167 -37.11 -10.37 3.53
N GLU A 168 -36.89 -10.05 4.81
CA GLU A 168 -36.36 -8.76 5.22
C GLU A 168 -34.96 -8.54 4.60
N LEU A 169 -34.06 -9.54 4.66
CA LEU A 169 -32.73 -9.48 4.07
C LEU A 169 -32.74 -9.37 2.54
N VAL A 170 -33.67 -10.08 1.89
CA VAL A 170 -33.86 -10.05 0.43
C VAL A 170 -34.41 -8.70 -0.02
N ASP A 171 -35.34 -8.10 0.74
CA ASP A 171 -35.92 -6.78 0.43
C ASP A 171 -34.86 -5.68 0.57
N ASP A 172 -34.07 -5.68 1.65
CA ASP A 172 -32.99 -4.74 1.89
C ASP A 172 -31.88 -4.82 0.81
N ALA A 173 -31.57 -6.04 0.36
CA ALA A 173 -30.59 -6.29 -0.68
C ALA A 173 -31.04 -5.91 -2.09
N THR A 174 -32.34 -5.80 -2.33
CA THR A 174 -32.91 -5.57 -3.67
C THR A 174 -33.42 -4.15 -3.84
N SER A 175 -33.35 -3.63 -5.05
CA SER A 175 -33.90 -2.31 -5.34
C SER A 175 -35.45 -2.36 -5.37
N SER A 176 -36.12 -1.27 -4.98
CA SER A 176 -37.57 -1.06 -4.96
C SER A 176 -38.33 -1.30 -6.30
N ARG A 177 -37.71 -1.97 -7.26
CA ARG A 177 -38.28 -2.30 -8.57
C ARG A 177 -38.92 -3.69 -8.64
N LYS A 178 -38.76 -4.50 -7.61
CA LYS A 178 -39.36 -5.83 -7.52
C LYS A 178 -40.62 -5.76 -6.68
N ASP A 179 -41.61 -6.57 -7.02
CA ASP A 179 -42.81 -6.66 -6.22
C ASP A 179 -42.63 -7.63 -5.04
N ASP A 180 -43.37 -7.40 -3.98
CA ASP A 180 -43.33 -8.17 -2.73
C ASP A 180 -43.54 -9.67 -2.95
N ALA A 181 -44.37 -10.06 -3.92
CA ALA A 181 -44.64 -11.46 -4.21
C ALA A 181 -43.40 -12.17 -4.80
N THR A 182 -42.67 -11.49 -5.68
CA THR A 182 -41.39 -12.00 -6.24
C THR A 182 -40.34 -12.17 -5.15
N LEU A 183 -40.17 -11.18 -4.26
CA LEU A 183 -39.21 -11.23 -3.18
C LEU A 183 -39.54 -12.29 -2.13
N SER A 184 -40.83 -12.39 -1.77
CA SER A 184 -41.33 -13.44 -0.89
C SER A 184 -41.14 -14.84 -1.48
N GLY A 185 -41.39 -15.01 -2.79
CA GLY A 185 -41.13 -16.26 -3.49
C GLY A 185 -39.65 -16.64 -3.53
N LEU A 186 -38.77 -15.66 -3.71
CA LEU A 186 -37.29 -15.86 -3.65
C LEU A 186 -36.87 -16.28 -2.24
N ALA A 187 -37.31 -15.56 -1.21
CA ALA A 187 -37.00 -15.87 0.19
C ALA A 187 -37.49 -17.27 0.60
N ASP A 188 -38.71 -17.66 0.20
CA ASP A 188 -39.27 -19.00 0.45
C ASP A 188 -38.44 -20.11 -0.21
N ARG A 189 -37.94 -19.89 -1.44
CA ARG A 189 -37.07 -20.85 -2.14
C ARG A 189 -35.68 -20.96 -1.50
N ILE A 190 -35.14 -19.86 -1.00
CA ILE A 190 -33.87 -19.89 -0.24
C ILE A 190 -34.08 -20.62 1.08
N ALA A 191 -35.16 -20.33 1.81
CA ALA A 191 -35.54 -21.03 3.04
C ALA A 191 -35.65 -22.55 2.84
N ALA A 192 -36.26 -22.98 1.75
CA ALA A 192 -36.35 -24.40 1.42
C ALA A 192 -34.98 -25.06 1.29
N LYS A 193 -33.97 -24.35 0.76
CA LYS A 193 -32.59 -24.87 0.62
C LYS A 193 -31.89 -25.05 1.96
N PHE A 194 -32.08 -24.12 2.88
CA PHE A 194 -31.56 -24.26 4.25
C PHE A 194 -32.18 -25.46 4.97
N LEU A 195 -33.48 -25.69 4.78
CA LEU A 195 -34.21 -26.78 5.41
C LEU A 195 -33.96 -28.16 4.76
N ASP A 196 -33.54 -28.19 3.50
CA ASP A 196 -33.10 -29.41 2.81
C ASP A 196 -31.75 -29.93 3.38
N SER A 197 -31.03 -29.13 4.17
CA SER A 197 -29.77 -29.52 4.82
C SER A 197 -30.07 -30.47 5.99
N GLU A 198 -29.29 -31.53 6.12
CA GLU A 198 -29.34 -32.44 7.27
C GLU A 198 -28.71 -31.83 8.56
N ASP A 199 -28.08 -30.64 8.44
CA ASP A 199 -27.46 -29.95 9.57
C ASP A 199 -28.52 -29.19 10.36
N ASP A 200 -28.73 -29.61 11.63
CA ASP A 200 -29.68 -29.02 12.57
C ASP A 200 -29.34 -27.56 12.95
N ARG A 201 -28.12 -27.10 12.64
CA ARG A 201 -27.70 -25.71 12.78
C ARG A 201 -27.92 -24.89 11.53
N HIS A 202 -28.39 -25.49 10.45
CA HIS A 202 -28.61 -24.88 9.13
C HIS A 202 -27.35 -24.09 8.67
N ARG A 203 -26.17 -24.69 8.84
CA ARG A 203 -24.93 -24.11 8.37
C ARG A 203 -24.79 -24.25 6.87
N CYS A 204 -24.19 -23.26 6.28
CA CYS A 204 -23.67 -23.38 4.92
C CYS A 204 -22.39 -22.57 4.76
N THR A 205 -21.55 -23.01 3.87
CA THR A 205 -20.39 -22.25 3.41
C THR A 205 -20.84 -21.15 2.45
N ARG A 206 -19.94 -20.19 2.17
CA ARG A 206 -20.27 -19.10 1.23
C ARG A 206 -20.60 -19.62 -0.17
N ASP A 207 -19.91 -20.66 -0.62
CA ASP A 207 -20.14 -21.30 -1.92
C ASP A 207 -21.49 -22.01 -1.97
N GLU A 208 -21.89 -22.69 -0.89
CA GLU A 208 -23.21 -23.31 -0.77
C GLU A 208 -24.33 -22.26 -0.74
N LEU A 209 -24.11 -21.13 -0.04
CA LEU A 209 -25.07 -20.03 -0.03
C LEU A 209 -25.25 -19.43 -1.43
N ASP A 210 -24.15 -19.25 -2.17
CA ASP A 210 -24.20 -18.79 -3.55
C ASP A 210 -25.05 -19.73 -4.43
N ASP A 211 -24.84 -21.03 -4.30
CA ASP A 211 -25.64 -22.07 -4.97
C ASP A 211 -27.15 -21.98 -4.57
N TYR A 212 -27.45 -21.70 -3.28
CA TYR A 212 -28.82 -21.55 -2.82
C TYR A 212 -29.51 -20.34 -3.45
N VAL A 213 -28.85 -19.18 -3.42
CA VAL A 213 -29.35 -17.93 -4.01
C VAL A 213 -29.50 -18.06 -5.53
N GLN A 214 -28.49 -18.64 -6.20
CA GLN A 214 -28.50 -18.85 -7.63
C GLN A 214 -29.70 -19.73 -8.08
N ARG A 215 -29.88 -20.89 -7.47
CA ARG A 215 -30.96 -21.82 -7.79
C ARG A 215 -32.32 -21.25 -7.43
N ALA A 216 -32.45 -20.52 -6.31
CA ALA A 216 -33.67 -19.84 -5.94
C ALA A 216 -34.07 -18.77 -6.96
N ALA A 217 -33.07 -18.00 -7.46
CA ALA A 217 -33.30 -16.99 -8.49
C ALA A 217 -33.71 -17.60 -9.84
N GLU A 218 -33.04 -18.67 -10.26
CA GLU A 218 -33.42 -19.42 -11.49
C GLU A 218 -34.84 -19.97 -11.42
N ASN A 219 -35.22 -20.55 -10.29
CA ASN A 219 -36.59 -21.03 -10.07
C ASN A 219 -37.62 -19.87 -10.03
N THR A 220 -37.22 -18.69 -9.51
CA THR A 220 -38.10 -17.50 -9.53
C THR A 220 -38.33 -17.03 -10.96
N GLU A 221 -37.30 -17.07 -11.81
CA GLU A 221 -37.45 -16.74 -13.23
C GLU A 221 -38.33 -17.76 -13.97
N GLU A 222 -38.19 -19.06 -13.67
CA GLU A 222 -38.93 -20.12 -14.32
C GLU A 222 -40.43 -20.12 -13.92
N TYR A 223 -40.74 -19.91 -12.64
CA TYR A 223 -42.12 -20.09 -12.11
C TYR A 223 -42.89 -18.78 -11.96
N ASP A 224 -42.22 -17.65 -11.74
CA ASP A 224 -42.87 -16.36 -11.48
C ASP A 224 -42.64 -15.36 -12.65
N ASP A 225 -41.95 -15.78 -13.71
CA ASP A 225 -41.60 -14.93 -14.87
C ASP A 225 -40.88 -13.60 -14.44
N ALA A 226 -40.08 -13.68 -13.35
CA ALA A 226 -39.41 -12.54 -12.72
C ALA A 226 -37.90 -12.75 -12.63
N THR A 227 -37.12 -12.02 -13.41
CA THR A 227 -35.66 -12.13 -13.44
C THR A 227 -35.01 -11.44 -12.25
N ILE A 228 -34.21 -12.15 -11.49
CA ILE A 228 -33.30 -11.61 -10.47
C ILE A 228 -31.90 -11.44 -11.10
N GLY A 229 -31.51 -10.19 -11.35
CA GLY A 229 -30.20 -9.87 -11.98
C GLY A 229 -29.02 -10.26 -11.11
N GLU A 230 -27.85 -10.40 -11.72
CA GLU A 230 -26.59 -10.86 -11.07
C GLU A 230 -26.23 -9.98 -9.86
N THR A 231 -26.25 -8.65 -10.00
CA THR A 231 -25.98 -7.72 -8.88
C THR A 231 -26.97 -7.90 -7.72
N ALA A 232 -28.24 -8.20 -7.99
CA ALA A 232 -29.22 -8.44 -6.94
C ALA A 232 -28.94 -9.77 -6.23
N ARG A 233 -28.55 -10.82 -6.97
CA ARG A 233 -28.14 -12.10 -6.37
C ARG A 233 -26.92 -11.94 -5.48
N GLU A 234 -25.94 -11.17 -5.93
CA GLU A 234 -24.73 -10.88 -5.16
C GLU A 234 -25.05 -10.11 -3.87
N ASN A 235 -25.89 -9.06 -3.95
CA ASN A 235 -26.31 -8.31 -2.76
C ASN A 235 -27.10 -9.20 -1.78
N VAL A 236 -28.03 -10.02 -2.27
CA VAL A 236 -28.80 -10.95 -1.43
C VAL A 236 -27.88 -11.95 -0.72
N ARG A 237 -26.88 -12.48 -1.44
CA ARG A 237 -25.89 -13.37 -0.84
C ARG A 237 -25.10 -12.67 0.27
N GLU A 238 -24.61 -11.44 0.03
CA GLU A 238 -23.85 -10.69 1.03
C GLU A 238 -24.70 -10.36 2.27
N GLU A 239 -25.93 -9.87 2.10
CA GLU A 239 -26.82 -9.56 3.22
C GLU A 239 -27.16 -10.80 4.06
N ILE A 240 -27.45 -11.93 3.42
CA ILE A 240 -27.69 -13.18 4.15
C ILE A 240 -26.41 -13.63 4.86
N TRP A 241 -25.25 -13.57 4.19
CA TRP A 241 -23.96 -13.98 4.78
C TRP A 241 -23.58 -13.12 5.98
N ASP A 242 -23.83 -11.82 5.93
CA ASP A 242 -23.55 -10.90 7.03
C ASP A 242 -24.52 -11.08 8.22
N ALA A 243 -25.74 -11.54 7.95
CA ALA A 243 -26.70 -11.91 9.00
C ALA A 243 -26.41 -13.27 9.65
N MET A 244 -25.61 -14.12 9.00
CA MET A 244 -25.21 -15.42 9.53
C MET A 244 -24.06 -15.29 10.56
N VAL A 245 -23.95 -16.23 11.45
CA VAL A 245 -23.02 -16.21 12.58
C VAL A 245 -21.96 -17.30 12.42
N THR A 246 -20.69 -16.92 12.66
CA THR A 246 -19.56 -17.87 12.71
C THR A 246 -19.78 -18.91 13.80
N VAL A 247 -19.62 -20.18 13.47
CA VAL A 247 -19.79 -21.27 14.44
C VAL A 247 -18.61 -21.32 15.42
N PRO A 248 -18.85 -21.57 16.72
CA PRO A 248 -17.80 -21.62 17.74
C PRO A 248 -17.08 -22.96 17.81
N ASP A 249 -17.31 -23.87 16.85
CA ASP A 249 -16.70 -25.20 16.86
C ASP A 249 -15.17 -25.10 16.83
N ASP A 250 -14.51 -25.98 17.59
CA ASP A 250 -13.06 -26.05 17.60
C ASP A 250 -12.55 -26.53 16.23
N PRO A 251 -11.65 -25.78 15.58
CA PRO A 251 -11.07 -26.21 14.32
C PRO A 251 -10.20 -27.47 14.51
N PRO A 252 -9.98 -28.23 13.43
CA PRO A 252 -9.04 -29.35 13.48
C PRO A 252 -7.67 -28.92 14.01
N ASN A 253 -6.95 -29.80 14.70
CA ASN A 253 -5.61 -29.49 15.18
C ASN A 253 -4.60 -29.41 14.01
N VAL A 254 -3.42 -28.84 14.28
CA VAL A 254 -2.37 -28.62 13.27
C VAL A 254 -1.99 -29.88 12.52
N SER A 255 -1.86 -31.03 13.20
CA SER A 255 -1.49 -32.28 12.55
C SER A 255 -2.59 -32.81 11.60
N THR A 256 -3.86 -32.61 11.97
CA THR A 256 -4.99 -32.99 11.10
C THR A 256 -5.02 -32.14 9.82
N ILE A 257 -4.74 -30.83 9.93
CA ILE A 257 -4.68 -29.93 8.76
C ILE A 257 -3.44 -30.25 7.90
N ALA A 258 -2.30 -30.61 8.51
CA ALA A 258 -1.12 -30.99 7.75
C ALA A 258 -1.36 -32.22 6.84
N ASP A 259 -2.19 -33.15 7.30
CA ASP A 259 -2.55 -34.38 6.56
C ASP A 259 -3.67 -34.14 5.51
N ASP A 260 -4.37 -33.00 5.59
CA ASP A 260 -5.47 -32.66 4.68
C ASP A 260 -5.20 -31.37 3.89
N ARG A 261 -4.93 -31.55 2.60
CA ARG A 261 -4.58 -30.43 1.72
C ARG A 261 -5.72 -29.43 1.53
N ASP A 262 -6.96 -29.86 1.58
CA ASP A 262 -8.11 -28.98 1.38
C ASP A 262 -8.29 -28.09 2.62
N SER A 263 -8.20 -28.63 3.81
CA SER A 263 -8.17 -27.86 5.05
C SER A 263 -6.98 -26.89 5.12
N ALA A 264 -5.80 -27.29 4.67
CA ALA A 264 -4.64 -26.40 4.59
C ALA A 264 -4.85 -25.26 3.58
N SER A 265 -5.52 -25.51 2.47
CA SER A 265 -5.89 -24.47 1.49
C SER A 265 -6.89 -23.48 2.10
N GLN A 266 -7.91 -23.97 2.79
CA GLN A 266 -8.88 -23.13 3.51
C GLN A 266 -8.22 -22.26 4.56
N LEU A 267 -7.24 -22.80 5.31
CA LEU A 267 -6.46 -22.03 6.28
C LEU A 267 -5.64 -20.92 5.58
N LEU A 268 -4.99 -21.23 4.46
CA LEU A 268 -4.22 -20.26 3.70
C LEU A 268 -5.09 -19.12 3.19
N GLU A 269 -6.27 -19.43 2.67
CA GLU A 269 -7.21 -18.42 2.20
C GLU A 269 -7.74 -17.57 3.35
N ALA A 270 -8.07 -18.18 4.49
CA ALA A 270 -8.45 -17.45 5.70
C ALA A 270 -7.35 -16.49 6.19
N MET A 271 -6.08 -16.90 6.10
CA MET A 271 -4.94 -16.03 6.39
C MET A 271 -4.86 -14.85 5.43
N ARG A 272 -5.09 -15.06 4.13
CA ARG A 272 -5.03 -14.03 3.09
C ARG A 272 -6.18 -13.03 3.18
N GLU A 273 -7.36 -13.46 3.56
CA GLU A 273 -8.55 -12.61 3.73
C GLU A 273 -8.51 -11.78 5.00
N THR A 274 -7.74 -12.21 6.00
CA THR A 274 -7.64 -11.49 7.25
C THR A 274 -6.78 -10.23 7.05
N ASP A 275 -7.30 -9.07 7.44
CA ASP A 275 -6.52 -7.83 7.49
C ASP A 275 -5.46 -7.93 8.58
N ILE A 276 -4.20 -8.04 8.17
CA ILE A 276 -3.04 -8.17 9.03
C ILE A 276 -2.11 -6.98 8.77
N ILE A 277 -1.64 -6.34 9.84
CA ILE A 277 -0.71 -5.22 9.76
C ILE A 277 0.52 -5.64 8.93
N SER A 278 0.93 -4.78 8.01
CA SER A 278 2.08 -4.98 7.13
C SER A 278 3.33 -5.48 7.87
N PRO A 279 4.15 -6.34 7.24
CA PRO A 279 5.37 -6.86 7.84
C PRO A 279 6.34 -5.74 8.22
N PRO A 280 7.25 -5.96 9.19
CA PRO A 280 8.30 -5.01 9.50
C PRO A 280 9.26 -4.86 8.29
N THR A 281 9.74 -3.65 8.07
CA THR A 281 10.66 -3.32 6.96
C THR A 281 12.13 -3.28 7.40
N ASP A 282 12.39 -3.38 8.71
CA ASP A 282 13.73 -3.35 9.29
C ASP A 282 14.62 -4.53 8.84
N CYS A 283 14.01 -5.59 8.32
CA CYS A 283 14.72 -6.71 7.71
C CYS A 283 15.35 -6.38 6.34
N LEU A 284 14.92 -5.28 5.71
CA LEU A 284 15.49 -4.84 4.45
C LEU A 284 16.76 -4.03 4.70
N ALA A 285 17.76 -4.28 3.89
CA ALA A 285 19.02 -3.53 3.93
C ALA A 285 19.27 -2.91 2.55
N PRO A 286 18.70 -1.72 2.27
CA PRO A 286 18.97 -1.00 1.03
C PRO A 286 20.46 -0.67 0.91
N ILE A 287 20.90 -0.41 -0.31
CA ILE A 287 22.25 0.10 -0.58
C ILE A 287 22.35 1.55 -0.10
N THR A 288 21.28 2.28 -0.22
CA THR A 288 21.10 3.72 -0.03
C THR A 288 21.58 4.55 -1.22
N GLU A 289 20.89 5.65 -1.48
CA GLU A 289 21.15 6.60 -2.56
C GLU A 289 22.62 6.99 -2.65
N ARG A 290 23.21 7.44 -1.54
CA ARG A 290 24.62 7.80 -1.46
C ARG A 290 25.55 6.67 -1.91
N LEU A 291 25.32 5.43 -1.47
CA LEU A 291 26.18 4.30 -1.82
C LEU A 291 25.97 3.82 -3.26
N VAL A 292 24.77 4.01 -3.81
CA VAL A 292 24.49 3.77 -5.24
C VAL A 292 25.28 4.74 -6.09
N GLU A 293 25.26 6.04 -5.77
CA GLU A 293 26.09 7.04 -6.46
C GLU A 293 27.57 6.76 -6.35
N GLU A 294 28.08 6.48 -5.15
CA GLU A 294 29.49 6.12 -4.95
C GLU A 294 29.89 4.88 -5.77
N GLY A 295 28.97 3.92 -5.89
CA GLY A 295 29.14 2.72 -6.71
C GLY A 295 29.25 3.05 -8.21
N LEU A 296 28.34 3.89 -8.70
CA LEU A 296 28.35 4.36 -10.09
C LEU A 296 29.61 5.19 -10.40
N ARG A 297 30.03 6.07 -9.49
CA ARG A 297 31.28 6.85 -9.63
C ARG A 297 32.55 6.00 -9.66
N LYS A 298 32.55 4.83 -9.03
CA LYS A 298 33.70 3.90 -9.06
C LYS A 298 33.77 3.10 -10.35
N GLU A 299 32.60 2.75 -10.90
CA GLU A 299 32.52 1.88 -12.08
C GLU A 299 32.59 2.68 -13.40
N PHE A 300 32.02 3.88 -13.42
CA PHE A 300 31.89 4.70 -14.62
C PHE A 300 32.57 6.06 -14.45
N ASP A 301 33.26 6.52 -15.48
CA ASP A 301 33.78 7.90 -15.59
C ASP A 301 32.72 8.73 -16.35
N ALA A 302 31.79 9.35 -15.62
CA ALA A 302 30.68 10.11 -16.15
C ALA A 302 30.72 11.57 -15.65
N ASP A 303 29.98 12.46 -16.34
CA ASP A 303 29.89 13.89 -15.99
C ASP A 303 28.85 14.12 -14.85
N PHE A 304 27.91 13.20 -14.67
CA PHE A 304 26.79 13.33 -13.75
C PHE A 304 26.39 11.99 -13.18
N TYR A 305 25.99 12.02 -11.91
CA TYR A 305 25.47 10.86 -11.18
C TYR A 305 24.28 11.32 -10.33
N ALA A 306 23.24 10.51 -10.28
CA ALA A 306 22.12 10.66 -9.38
C ALA A 306 21.62 9.28 -8.94
N ALA A 307 21.04 9.22 -7.77
CA ALA A 307 20.38 8.03 -7.28
C ALA A 307 19.10 8.40 -6.51
N ALA A 308 18.24 7.43 -6.30
CA ALA A 308 17.05 7.56 -5.47
C ALA A 308 16.80 6.24 -4.75
N THR A 309 16.39 6.31 -3.49
CA THR A 309 15.94 5.17 -2.68
C THR A 309 14.51 5.41 -2.27
N ARG A 310 13.60 4.51 -2.67
CA ARG A 310 12.18 4.62 -2.34
C ARG A 310 11.92 4.13 -0.92
N ASP A 311 10.82 4.60 -0.34
CA ASP A 311 10.31 4.03 0.90
C ASP A 311 9.97 2.56 0.71
N ALA A 312 9.96 1.80 1.82
CA ALA A 312 9.61 0.40 1.77
C ALA A 312 8.12 0.21 1.48
N SER A 313 7.83 -0.64 0.49
CA SER A 313 6.49 -1.08 0.11
C SER A 313 6.31 -2.58 0.36
N VAL A 314 5.10 -3.10 0.22
CA VAL A 314 4.79 -4.51 0.48
C VAL A 314 4.00 -5.08 -0.69
N HIS A 315 4.39 -6.27 -1.15
CA HIS A 315 3.65 -7.06 -2.12
C HIS A 315 3.47 -8.48 -1.61
N GLY A 316 2.22 -8.97 -1.55
CA GLY A 316 1.92 -10.35 -1.11
C GLY A 316 2.47 -10.67 0.28
N GLY A 317 2.56 -9.69 1.20
CA GLY A 317 3.13 -9.88 2.54
C GLY A 317 4.66 -9.84 2.60
N ASP A 318 5.35 -9.67 1.49
CA ASP A 318 6.80 -9.51 1.42
C ASP A 318 7.17 -8.03 1.29
N PRO A 319 7.94 -7.46 2.22
CA PRO A 319 8.41 -6.09 2.10
C PRO A 319 9.51 -5.98 1.04
N PHE A 320 9.53 -4.84 0.35
CA PHE A 320 10.56 -4.54 -0.64
C PHE A 320 10.92 -3.06 -0.68
N ILE A 321 12.12 -2.75 -1.15
CA ILE A 321 12.62 -1.41 -1.43
C ILE A 321 13.19 -1.39 -2.83
N VAL A 322 12.93 -0.32 -3.56
CA VAL A 322 13.50 -0.08 -4.87
C VAL A 322 14.48 1.08 -4.82
N GLU A 323 15.63 0.91 -5.44
CA GLU A 323 16.66 1.92 -5.62
C GLU A 323 17.00 2.05 -7.10
N ALA A 324 17.16 3.26 -7.56
CA ALA A 324 17.59 3.55 -8.92
C ALA A 324 18.79 4.49 -8.93
N GLY A 325 19.63 4.37 -9.95
CA GLY A 325 20.74 5.29 -10.15
C GLY A 325 20.97 5.56 -11.64
N ILE A 326 21.46 6.74 -11.94
CA ILE A 326 21.78 7.18 -13.31
C ILE A 326 23.17 7.75 -13.34
N ALA A 327 24.01 7.26 -14.26
CA ALA A 327 25.26 7.90 -14.65
C ALA A 327 25.12 8.43 -16.07
N TYR A 328 25.61 9.66 -16.35
CA TYR A 328 25.46 10.30 -17.66
C TYR A 328 26.71 11.05 -18.10
N GLY A 329 27.05 10.93 -19.40
CA GLY A 329 28.13 11.68 -20.04
C GLY A 329 29.52 11.09 -19.81
N GLY A 330 30.57 11.92 -19.79
CA GLY A 330 31.93 11.50 -19.61
C GLY A 330 32.45 10.57 -20.70
N GLN A 331 32.97 9.39 -20.32
CA GLN A 331 33.47 8.37 -21.25
C GLN A 331 32.44 7.30 -21.62
N LEU A 332 31.16 7.49 -21.25
CA LEU A 332 30.09 6.57 -21.65
C LEU A 332 29.83 6.64 -23.16
N ASP A 333 29.45 5.50 -23.75
CA ASP A 333 29.19 5.39 -25.19
C ASP A 333 28.01 6.29 -25.61
N GLU A 334 28.27 7.24 -26.48
CA GLU A 334 27.27 8.16 -27.02
C GLU A 334 26.37 7.49 -28.08
N SER A 335 26.78 6.33 -28.60
CA SER A 335 26.12 5.65 -29.71
C SER A 335 25.31 4.45 -29.25
N GLY A 336 23.99 4.54 -29.35
CA GLY A 336 23.14 3.40 -29.10
C GLY A 336 22.23 3.54 -27.85
N PRO A 337 21.52 2.47 -27.48
CA PRO A 337 20.67 2.47 -26.32
C PRO A 337 21.48 2.47 -25.03
N VAL A 338 20.95 3.11 -24.00
CA VAL A 338 21.53 3.12 -22.65
C VAL A 338 21.71 1.69 -22.11
N ASP A 339 22.75 1.48 -21.30
CA ASP A 339 22.91 0.22 -20.59
C ASP A 339 22.03 0.20 -19.33
N VAL A 340 21.36 -0.94 -19.10
CA VAL A 340 20.50 -1.14 -17.93
C VAL A 340 21.13 -2.19 -17.01
N MET A 341 21.60 -1.76 -15.86
CA MET A 341 22.11 -2.63 -14.79
C MET A 341 20.96 -3.01 -13.86
N ARG A 342 20.79 -4.29 -13.61
CA ARG A 342 19.68 -4.82 -12.82
C ARG A 342 20.22 -5.67 -11.69
N PHE A 343 19.73 -5.40 -10.49
CA PHE A 343 20.13 -6.11 -9.28
C PHE A 343 18.91 -6.55 -8.47
N ALA A 344 19.00 -7.71 -7.85
CA ALA A 344 18.07 -8.19 -6.85
C ALA A 344 18.84 -8.64 -5.62
N ASN A 345 18.54 -8.12 -4.45
CA ASN A 345 19.28 -8.38 -3.21
C ASN A 345 20.81 -8.30 -3.41
N ARG A 346 21.25 -7.23 -4.10
CA ARG A 346 22.66 -6.92 -4.44
C ARG A 346 23.32 -7.89 -5.42
N VAL A 347 22.57 -8.84 -5.97
CA VAL A 347 23.05 -9.78 -6.98
C VAL A 347 22.73 -9.26 -8.37
N PRO A 348 23.71 -9.16 -9.30
CA PRO A 348 23.45 -8.69 -10.64
C PRO A 348 22.65 -9.71 -11.46
N LEU A 349 21.63 -9.22 -12.18
CA LEU A 349 20.82 -10.02 -13.11
C LEU A 349 21.40 -9.93 -14.53
N VAL A 350 22.26 -10.88 -14.88
CA VAL A 350 23.05 -10.81 -16.12
C VAL A 350 22.25 -11.27 -17.35
N TYR A 351 21.36 -12.26 -17.17
CA TYR A 351 20.64 -12.93 -18.25
C TYR A 351 19.18 -12.44 -18.36
N GLN A 352 18.48 -12.85 -19.41
CA GLN A 352 17.05 -12.59 -19.65
C GLN A 352 16.64 -11.11 -19.56
N ARG A 353 17.45 -10.20 -20.09
CA ARG A 353 17.18 -8.75 -20.04
C ARG A 353 15.81 -8.36 -20.61
N GLY A 354 15.33 -9.07 -21.65
CA GLY A 354 14.07 -8.78 -22.32
C GLY A 354 12.79 -9.27 -21.61
N ALA A 355 12.95 -10.09 -20.56
CA ALA A 355 11.82 -10.66 -19.82
C ALA A 355 11.81 -10.20 -18.33
N CYS A 356 12.44 -9.08 -18.04
CA CYS A 356 12.57 -8.55 -16.69
C CYS A 356 11.75 -7.27 -16.53
N ALA A 357 10.90 -7.22 -15.54
CA ALA A 357 10.09 -6.05 -15.18
C ALA A 357 10.89 -4.74 -15.16
N THR A 358 12.09 -4.76 -14.59
CA THR A 358 12.99 -3.58 -14.56
C THR A 358 13.28 -3.03 -15.95
N THR A 359 13.61 -3.90 -16.90
CA THR A 359 13.90 -3.46 -18.27
C THR A 359 12.64 -2.95 -18.97
N ASP A 360 11.50 -3.56 -18.70
CA ASP A 360 10.25 -3.17 -19.32
C ASP A 360 9.79 -1.80 -18.78
N VAL A 361 9.92 -1.53 -17.50
CA VAL A 361 9.66 -0.20 -16.92
C VAL A 361 10.58 0.86 -17.51
N VAL A 362 11.89 0.60 -17.64
CA VAL A 362 12.80 1.55 -18.30
C VAL A 362 12.37 1.89 -19.74
N LYS A 363 11.78 0.93 -20.49
CA LYS A 363 11.28 1.15 -21.85
C LYS A 363 9.98 1.96 -21.90
N THR A 364 9.12 1.89 -20.86
CA THR A 364 7.82 2.59 -20.81
C THR A 364 7.95 4.05 -20.44
N ILE A 365 9.00 4.43 -19.71
CA ILE A 365 9.26 5.82 -19.32
C ILE A 365 9.48 6.69 -20.56
N ASN A 366 8.85 7.86 -20.59
CA ASN A 366 9.07 8.87 -21.64
C ASN A 366 10.34 9.68 -21.34
N TRP A 367 11.48 9.16 -21.78
CA TRP A 367 12.80 9.74 -21.53
C TRP A 367 13.05 11.11 -22.20
N ARG A 368 12.27 11.46 -23.22
CA ARG A 368 12.34 12.80 -23.82
C ARG A 368 12.00 13.90 -22.82
N ASN A 369 11.13 13.61 -21.86
CA ASN A 369 10.81 14.53 -20.77
C ASN A 369 12.00 14.83 -19.87
N TYR A 370 12.98 13.94 -19.86
CA TYR A 370 14.21 14.03 -19.05
C TYR A 370 15.46 14.39 -19.88
N GLY A 371 15.29 14.68 -21.15
CA GLY A 371 16.36 15.19 -22.02
C GLY A 371 17.16 14.13 -22.77
N LEU A 372 16.79 12.84 -22.68
CA LEU A 372 17.38 11.76 -23.46
C LEU A 372 16.58 11.52 -24.76
N ASP A 373 17.25 11.15 -25.83
CA ASP A 373 16.60 10.80 -27.10
C ASP A 373 15.97 9.40 -27.00
N GLN A 374 14.74 9.25 -27.49
CA GLN A 374 14.02 7.99 -27.50
C GLN A 374 13.36 7.80 -28.86
N PRO A 375 13.99 7.03 -29.75
CA PRO A 375 13.46 6.77 -31.07
C PRO A 375 12.09 6.09 -31.02
N GLY A 376 11.11 6.60 -31.78
CA GLY A 376 9.75 6.05 -31.76
C GLY A 376 8.90 6.44 -30.53
N GLY A 377 9.47 7.08 -29.52
CA GLY A 377 8.75 7.51 -28.30
C GLY A 377 8.54 6.41 -27.27
N SER A 378 9.09 5.22 -27.48
CA SER A 378 9.08 4.09 -26.55
C SER A 378 10.34 3.24 -26.74
N GLY A 379 10.62 2.35 -25.80
CA GLY A 379 11.84 1.54 -25.79
C GLY A 379 12.96 2.18 -25.00
N LEU A 380 14.14 1.59 -25.02
CA LEU A 380 15.30 2.15 -24.33
C LEU A 380 15.70 3.48 -24.92
N PRO A 381 16.03 4.50 -24.10
CA PRO A 381 16.54 5.76 -24.61
C PRO A 381 17.95 5.58 -25.20
N ASN A 382 18.33 6.48 -26.09
CA ASN A 382 19.69 6.57 -26.63
C ASN A 382 20.47 7.69 -25.92
N GLY A 383 21.76 7.47 -25.78
CA GLY A 383 22.69 8.46 -25.22
C GLY A 383 23.73 7.86 -24.29
N PRO A 384 24.70 8.67 -23.87
CA PRO A 384 25.78 8.25 -22.97
C PRO A 384 25.27 8.12 -21.54
N ALA A 385 24.43 7.12 -21.27
CA ALA A 385 23.87 6.93 -19.94
C ALA A 385 23.84 5.45 -19.53
N VAL A 386 23.93 5.22 -18.23
CA VAL A 386 23.68 3.94 -17.58
C VAL A 386 22.55 4.13 -16.58
N VAL A 387 21.57 3.26 -16.62
CA VAL A 387 20.47 3.20 -15.64
C VAL A 387 20.65 1.96 -14.79
N MET A 388 20.83 2.14 -13.49
CA MET A 388 20.89 1.06 -12.51
C MET A 388 19.56 0.96 -11.77
N VAL A 389 19.07 -0.27 -11.55
CA VAL A 389 17.93 -0.54 -10.68
C VAL A 389 18.25 -1.70 -9.77
N HIS A 390 17.93 -1.54 -8.50
CA HIS A 390 18.10 -2.54 -7.45
C HIS A 390 16.77 -2.76 -6.74
N LEU A 391 16.37 -4.02 -6.61
CA LEU A 391 15.24 -4.46 -5.79
C LEU A 391 15.79 -5.22 -4.59
N ALA A 392 15.53 -4.73 -3.39
CA ALA A 392 15.75 -5.45 -2.13
C ALA A 392 14.41 -5.97 -1.60
N SER A 393 14.27 -7.26 -1.36
CA SER A 393 13.06 -7.88 -0.83
C SER A 393 13.38 -9.15 -0.06
N THR A 394 12.54 -9.51 0.90
CA THR A 394 12.59 -10.81 1.59
C THR A 394 12.32 -11.95 0.63
N ASN A 395 11.46 -11.72 -0.38
CA ASN A 395 11.11 -12.69 -1.39
C ASN A 395 10.94 -12.02 -2.76
N VAL A 396 12.03 -12.01 -3.54
CA VAL A 396 12.00 -11.40 -4.88
C VAL A 396 11.16 -12.27 -5.83
N PRO A 397 10.12 -11.73 -6.48
CA PRO A 397 9.33 -12.47 -7.45
C PRO A 397 10.13 -12.63 -8.76
N PHE A 398 10.76 -13.78 -8.94
CA PHE A 398 11.47 -14.10 -10.17
C PHE A 398 10.57 -14.80 -11.19
N THR A 399 10.86 -14.61 -12.48
CA THR A 399 10.13 -15.28 -13.57
C THR A 399 10.41 -16.79 -13.65
N SER A 400 11.50 -17.27 -13.05
CA SER A 400 11.95 -18.65 -13.10
C SER A 400 12.88 -19.00 -11.94
N GLU A 401 13.08 -20.29 -11.70
CA GLU A 401 14.00 -20.81 -10.65
C GLU A 401 15.46 -20.38 -10.85
N SER A 402 15.86 -20.02 -12.08
CA SER A 402 17.22 -19.51 -12.36
C SER A 402 17.49 -18.12 -11.77
N LYS A 403 16.45 -17.40 -11.31
CA LYS A 403 16.53 -16.07 -10.70
C LYS A 403 17.21 -15.02 -11.59
N ASP A 404 17.01 -15.10 -12.90
CA ASP A 404 17.66 -14.23 -13.89
C ASP A 404 16.87 -12.95 -14.19
N ALA A 405 15.58 -12.93 -13.91
CA ALA A 405 14.67 -11.83 -14.22
C ALA A 405 13.58 -11.68 -13.16
N ILE A 406 13.23 -10.44 -12.82
CA ILE A 406 12.13 -10.09 -11.93
C ILE A 406 10.83 -10.19 -12.71
N ALA A 407 9.81 -10.83 -12.13
CA ALA A 407 8.47 -10.94 -12.69
C ALA A 407 7.76 -9.58 -12.73
N ASN A 408 6.81 -9.44 -13.67
CA ASN A 408 5.97 -8.26 -13.77
C ASN A 408 4.94 -8.28 -12.63
N VAL A 409 5.15 -7.43 -11.65
CA VAL A 409 4.29 -7.21 -10.48
C VAL A 409 3.99 -5.72 -10.43
N PRO A 410 2.71 -5.30 -10.57
CA PRO A 410 2.34 -3.89 -10.69
C PRO A 410 2.93 -3.00 -9.60
N GLU A 411 2.85 -3.40 -8.34
CA GLU A 411 3.33 -2.61 -7.20
C GLU A 411 4.86 -2.42 -7.25
N ILE A 412 5.60 -3.42 -7.73
CA ILE A 412 7.05 -3.35 -7.90
C ILE A 412 7.40 -2.50 -9.11
N GLU A 413 6.65 -2.64 -10.21
CA GLU A 413 6.84 -1.84 -11.44
C GLU A 413 6.61 -0.35 -11.15
N ASP A 414 5.58 0.00 -10.39
CA ASP A 414 5.26 1.37 -9.99
C ASP A 414 6.39 1.99 -9.17
N GLU A 415 6.92 1.29 -8.18
CA GLU A 415 8.04 1.78 -7.38
C GLU A 415 9.35 1.88 -8.18
N ILE A 416 9.60 0.96 -9.13
CA ILE A 416 10.74 1.07 -10.06
C ILE A 416 10.58 2.32 -10.93
N GLU A 417 9.39 2.58 -11.45
CA GLU A 417 9.12 3.76 -12.26
C GLU A 417 9.34 5.05 -11.46
N LEU A 418 8.85 5.11 -10.23
CA LEU A 418 9.00 6.25 -9.33
C LEU A 418 10.47 6.52 -9.01
N ALA A 419 11.24 5.48 -8.64
CA ALA A 419 12.67 5.60 -8.35
C ALA A 419 13.47 6.14 -9.56
N ILE A 420 13.23 5.59 -10.75
CA ILE A 420 13.91 6.03 -11.96
C ILE A 420 13.52 7.47 -12.31
N ARG A 421 12.24 7.83 -12.19
CA ARG A 421 11.77 9.19 -12.45
C ARG A 421 12.37 10.22 -11.51
N GLU A 422 12.63 9.84 -10.26
CA GLU A 422 13.27 10.69 -9.28
C GLU A 422 14.71 11.00 -9.69
N ALA A 423 15.55 10.01 -9.91
CA ALA A 423 16.91 10.19 -10.43
C ALA A 423 16.94 10.90 -11.79
N ALA A 424 15.95 10.65 -12.68
CA ALA A 424 15.86 11.28 -13.98
C ALA A 424 15.48 12.78 -13.91
N ARG A 425 14.78 13.22 -12.86
CA ARG A 425 14.52 14.67 -12.63
C ARG A 425 15.79 15.43 -12.39
N GLU A 426 16.70 14.87 -11.60
CA GLU A 426 18.03 15.46 -11.38
C GLU A 426 18.86 15.50 -12.66
N LEU A 427 18.86 14.41 -13.44
CA LEU A 427 19.47 14.41 -14.78
C LEU A 427 18.93 15.52 -15.66
N LYS A 428 17.62 15.71 -15.69
CA LYS A 428 16.97 16.79 -16.46
C LYS A 428 17.46 18.16 -16.03
N SER A 429 17.56 18.39 -14.73
CA SER A 429 18.07 19.65 -14.17
C SER A 429 19.50 19.91 -14.65
N PHE A 430 20.39 18.93 -14.51
CA PHE A 430 21.76 18.99 -14.99
C PHE A 430 21.83 19.28 -16.51
N LEU A 431 21.06 18.57 -17.33
CA LEU A 431 21.06 18.76 -18.78
C LEU A 431 20.54 20.14 -19.20
N ASN A 432 19.53 20.66 -18.52
CA ASN A 432 19.00 22.00 -18.76
C ASN A 432 20.05 23.07 -18.41
N LYS A 433 20.73 22.93 -17.26
CA LYS A 433 21.82 23.80 -16.84
C LYS A 433 22.97 23.78 -17.87
N ARG A 434 23.40 22.59 -18.28
CA ARG A 434 24.44 22.41 -19.32
C ARG A 434 24.04 23.04 -20.67
N ARG A 435 22.78 22.86 -21.10
CA ARG A 435 22.25 23.47 -22.32
C ARG A 435 22.23 25.00 -22.24
N SER A 436 21.78 25.54 -21.12
CA SER A 436 21.76 26.99 -20.87
C SER A 436 23.17 27.58 -20.92
N MET A 437 24.13 26.98 -20.22
CA MET A 437 25.52 27.41 -20.25
C MET A 437 26.11 27.36 -21.67
N ARG A 438 25.85 26.28 -22.43
CA ARG A 438 26.33 26.17 -23.82
C ARG A 438 25.73 27.23 -24.72
N GLN A 439 24.43 27.48 -24.66
CA GLN A 439 23.77 28.52 -25.44
C GLN A 439 24.30 29.91 -25.11
N ARG A 440 24.56 30.13 -23.81
CA ARG A 440 25.15 31.37 -23.32
C ARG A 440 26.55 31.56 -23.90
N ARG A 441 27.43 30.57 -23.82
CA ARG A 441 28.79 30.59 -24.36
C ARG A 441 28.78 30.85 -25.86
N GLU A 442 27.87 30.18 -26.61
CA GLU A 442 27.71 30.40 -28.05
C GLU A 442 27.25 31.84 -28.38
N LYS A 443 26.35 32.42 -27.55
CA LYS A 443 25.94 33.83 -27.71
C LYS A 443 27.08 34.80 -27.41
N GLN A 444 27.82 34.55 -26.31
CA GLN A 444 29.00 35.34 -25.94
C GLN A 444 30.07 35.33 -27.03
N ASP A 445 30.42 34.18 -27.54
CA ASP A 445 31.39 34.04 -28.64
C ASP A 445 30.95 34.81 -29.89
N LYS A 446 29.66 34.72 -30.24
CA LYS A 446 29.11 35.49 -31.40
C LYS A 446 29.15 37.00 -31.18
N LEU A 447 28.74 37.46 -29.99
CA LEU A 447 28.76 38.89 -29.65
C LEU A 447 30.19 39.42 -29.60
N GLY A 448 31.13 38.67 -28.97
CA GLY A 448 32.56 38.99 -28.90
C GLY A 448 33.22 39.10 -30.26
N THR A 449 32.73 38.42 -31.28
CA THR A 449 33.23 38.52 -32.67
C THR A 449 32.56 39.65 -33.45
N ILE A 450 31.23 39.76 -33.40
CA ILE A 450 30.45 40.67 -34.26
C ILE A 450 30.58 42.13 -33.82
N LEU A 451 30.54 42.41 -32.50
CA LEU A 451 30.51 43.80 -32.02
C LEU A 451 31.83 44.57 -32.29
N PRO A 452 33.03 43.98 -32.06
CA PRO A 452 34.30 44.63 -32.46
C PRO A 452 34.43 44.84 -33.94
N GLU A 453 33.98 43.89 -34.79
CA GLU A 453 33.96 44.07 -36.24
C GLU A 453 33.04 45.23 -36.67
N MET A 454 31.86 45.35 -36.04
CA MET A 454 30.93 46.45 -36.28
C MET A 454 31.53 47.79 -35.85
N ALA A 455 32.17 47.86 -34.69
CA ALA A 455 32.85 49.07 -34.20
C ALA A 455 33.99 49.50 -35.14
N THR A 456 34.78 48.57 -35.63
CA THR A 456 35.81 48.84 -36.62
C THR A 456 35.24 49.35 -37.93
N LYS A 457 34.23 48.72 -38.47
CA LYS A 457 33.55 49.15 -39.71
C LYS A 457 32.92 50.52 -39.58
N LEU A 458 32.28 50.83 -38.45
CA LEU A 458 31.72 52.15 -38.18
C LEU A 458 32.81 53.23 -38.14
N SER A 459 33.95 52.93 -37.53
CA SER A 459 35.11 53.84 -37.48
C SER A 459 35.68 54.09 -38.89
N GLU A 460 35.83 53.07 -39.71
CA GLU A 460 36.25 53.18 -41.11
C GLU A 460 35.32 54.06 -41.93
N VAL A 461 34.00 53.83 -41.83
CA VAL A 461 33.00 54.57 -42.63
C VAL A 461 32.86 56.03 -42.19
N THR A 462 32.99 56.28 -40.89
CA THR A 462 32.78 57.63 -40.32
C THR A 462 34.08 58.44 -40.24
N GLY A 463 35.25 57.84 -40.49
CA GLY A 463 36.56 58.50 -40.37
C GLY A 463 36.90 58.92 -38.93
N ARG A 464 36.29 58.30 -37.93
CA ARG A 464 36.52 58.56 -36.49
C ARG A 464 37.46 57.51 -35.89
N PRO A 465 38.08 57.80 -34.72
CA PRO A 465 38.86 56.80 -34.01
C PRO A 465 38.01 55.57 -33.69
N THR A 466 38.66 54.42 -33.61
CA THR A 466 38.01 53.14 -33.23
C THR A 466 37.31 53.29 -31.89
N LEU A 467 36.05 52.94 -31.86
CA LEU A 467 35.25 52.92 -30.64
C LEU A 467 35.78 51.80 -29.71
N ASP A 468 36.17 52.18 -28.51
CA ASP A 468 36.42 51.20 -27.44
C ASP A 468 35.05 50.71 -26.94
N ILE A 469 34.83 49.41 -27.04
CA ILE A 469 33.59 48.76 -26.65
C ILE A 469 33.80 47.66 -25.63
N ASP A 470 35.04 47.50 -25.14
CA ASP A 470 35.41 46.37 -24.28
C ASP A 470 34.61 46.38 -22.95
N ASP A 471 34.50 47.53 -22.28
CA ASP A 471 33.67 47.68 -21.08
C ASP A 471 32.18 47.49 -21.37
N SER A 472 31.70 48.01 -22.52
CA SER A 472 30.29 47.85 -22.92
C SER A 472 29.95 46.41 -23.28
N LEU A 473 30.93 45.69 -23.86
CA LEU A 473 30.83 44.29 -24.19
C LEU A 473 30.77 43.45 -22.92
N ALA A 474 31.62 43.72 -21.95
CA ALA A 474 31.63 43.03 -20.65
C ALA A 474 30.26 43.18 -19.94
N ARG A 475 29.69 44.37 -19.88
CA ARG A 475 28.36 44.64 -19.28
C ARG A 475 27.23 43.95 -20.01
N ILE A 476 27.25 43.88 -21.34
CA ILE A 476 26.23 43.17 -22.14
C ILE A 476 26.31 41.63 -21.91
N MET A 477 27.49 41.14 -21.60
CA MET A 477 27.71 39.70 -21.43
C MET A 477 27.33 39.17 -20.04
N ASN A 478 27.24 40.04 -19.02
CA ASN A 478 26.86 39.69 -17.65
C ASN A 478 25.80 40.63 -17.11
N ASN A 479 24.53 40.42 -17.49
CA ASN A 479 23.47 41.37 -17.15
C ASN A 479 23.06 41.34 -15.68
N VAL A 480 22.81 40.13 -15.11
CA VAL A 480 22.51 39.94 -13.69
C VAL A 480 23.34 38.76 -13.20
N LEU A 481 24.13 39.00 -12.17
CA LEU A 481 24.98 38.00 -11.53
C LEU A 481 24.44 37.76 -10.11
N VAL A 482 24.27 36.51 -9.75
CA VAL A 482 23.94 36.09 -8.39
C VAL A 482 25.06 35.21 -7.89
N GLU A 483 25.77 35.67 -6.86
CA GLU A 483 26.88 34.94 -6.25
C GLU A 483 26.59 34.63 -4.79
N ARG A 484 26.99 33.43 -4.35
CA ARG A 484 26.92 33.03 -2.94
C ARG A 484 28.35 32.92 -2.40
N GLU A 485 28.58 33.60 -1.30
CA GLU A 485 29.80 33.53 -0.52
C GLU A 485 29.46 32.93 0.86
N VAL A 486 30.25 31.97 1.30
CA VAL A 486 30.12 31.37 2.63
C VAL A 486 31.42 31.49 3.36
N GLU A 487 31.48 32.29 4.43
CA GLU A 487 32.64 32.47 5.27
C GLU A 487 32.28 32.32 6.75
N ASP A 488 32.94 31.42 7.48
CA ASP A 488 32.80 31.21 8.93
C ASP A 488 31.36 31.08 9.46
N GLY A 489 30.48 30.42 8.68
CA GLY A 489 29.05 30.22 9.05
C GLY A 489 28.12 31.37 8.61
N THR A 490 28.68 32.45 8.03
CA THR A 490 27.89 33.53 7.43
C THR A 490 27.73 33.28 5.93
N VAL A 491 26.50 33.25 5.47
CA VAL A 491 26.14 33.12 4.05
C VAL A 491 25.75 34.49 3.53
N ARG A 492 26.38 34.92 2.44
CA ARG A 492 26.07 36.16 1.74
C ARG A 492 25.73 35.88 0.30
N LEU A 493 24.49 36.15 -0.08
CA LEU A 493 24.00 36.05 -1.47
C LEU A 493 23.93 37.45 -2.07
N VAL A 494 24.76 37.71 -3.09
CA VAL A 494 24.89 39.01 -3.73
C VAL A 494 24.24 38.98 -5.11
N VAL A 495 23.43 39.95 -5.41
CA VAL A 495 22.83 40.17 -6.74
C VAL A 495 23.41 41.44 -7.33
N GLU A 496 24.19 41.33 -8.39
CA GLU A 496 24.75 42.45 -9.14
C GLU A 496 23.98 42.64 -10.45
N ASN A 497 23.45 43.83 -10.69
CA ASN A 497 22.73 44.15 -11.92
C ASN A 497 23.61 44.99 -12.86
N ASN A 498 24.12 44.36 -13.88
CA ASN A 498 24.91 44.98 -14.94
C ASN A 498 24.04 45.35 -16.21
N ASP A 499 22.70 45.18 -16.14
CA ASP A 499 21.79 45.61 -17.22
C ASP A 499 21.55 47.12 -17.17
N SER A 500 21.13 47.68 -18.26
CA SER A 500 20.77 49.11 -18.41
C SER A 500 19.41 49.47 -17.77
N THR A 501 18.67 48.49 -17.31
CA THR A 501 17.34 48.63 -16.68
C THR A 501 17.38 48.00 -15.30
N ASN A 502 16.45 48.40 -14.42
CA ASN A 502 16.30 47.73 -13.11
C ASN A 502 16.01 46.24 -13.31
N ALA A 503 16.58 45.42 -12.45
CA ALA A 503 16.33 44.00 -12.37
C ALA A 503 15.47 43.70 -11.11
N GLU A 504 14.48 42.82 -11.25
CA GLU A 504 13.59 42.36 -10.18
C GLU A 504 13.66 40.82 -10.16
N PRO A 505 14.77 40.23 -9.69
CA PRO A 505 14.86 38.77 -9.56
C PRO A 505 13.99 38.27 -8.38
N GLU A 506 13.29 37.19 -8.61
CA GLU A 506 12.65 36.41 -7.54
C GLU A 506 13.59 35.27 -7.13
N ILE A 507 14.26 35.44 -6.01
CA ILE A 507 15.28 34.49 -5.52
C ILE A 507 14.65 33.58 -4.47
N THR A 508 14.87 32.30 -4.61
CA THR A 508 14.57 31.32 -3.58
C THR A 508 15.88 30.61 -3.23
N ASP A 509 16.41 30.91 -2.06
CA ASP A 509 17.56 30.22 -1.51
C ASP A 509 17.09 29.13 -0.56
N ILE A 510 17.56 27.90 -0.76
CA ILE A 510 17.17 26.71 0.00
C ILE A 510 18.37 26.26 0.81
N VAL A 511 18.19 26.09 2.10
CA VAL A 511 19.23 25.66 3.03
C VAL A 511 18.72 24.55 3.96
N THR A 512 19.55 23.55 4.23
CA THR A 512 19.19 22.40 5.06
C THR A 512 19.27 22.64 6.57
N VAL A 513 19.74 23.79 6.98
CA VAL A 513 19.88 24.21 8.40
C VAL A 513 19.08 25.48 8.64
N GLU A 514 18.53 25.66 9.83
CA GLU A 514 17.78 26.86 10.20
C GLU A 514 18.68 28.12 10.08
N PRO A 515 18.28 29.12 9.27
CA PRO A 515 19.03 30.36 9.16
C PRO A 515 18.70 31.31 10.31
N ASP A 516 19.74 31.85 10.93
CA ASP A 516 19.63 32.90 11.97
C ASP A 516 20.10 34.25 11.41
N ASP A 517 19.71 35.35 12.08
CA ASP A 517 20.12 36.74 11.79
C ASP A 517 20.01 37.12 10.30
N VAL A 518 18.84 36.85 9.71
CA VAL A 518 18.58 37.09 8.28
C VAL A 518 18.39 38.58 8.03
N GLU A 519 19.34 39.20 7.29
CA GLU A 519 19.30 40.61 6.88
C GLU A 519 19.35 40.70 5.36
N ALA A 520 18.60 41.65 4.76
CA ALA A 520 18.62 41.85 3.32
C ALA A 520 18.47 43.32 2.93
N ASP A 521 19.06 43.69 1.79
CA ASP A 521 18.84 44.99 1.19
C ASP A 521 17.44 45.07 0.55
N GLY A 522 16.65 46.07 0.92
CA GLY A 522 15.32 46.29 0.35
C GLY A 522 14.20 45.61 1.12
N GLU A 523 13.45 44.70 0.49
CA GLU A 523 12.37 43.99 1.13
C GLU A 523 12.88 42.86 2.05
N GLU A 524 12.27 42.73 3.24
CA GLU A 524 12.57 41.62 4.15
C GLU A 524 12.30 40.26 3.48
N PRO A 525 13.23 39.32 3.53
CA PRO A 525 13.04 38.00 2.94
C PRO A 525 12.02 37.18 3.73
N ARG A 526 11.24 36.38 3.05
CA ARG A 526 10.31 35.47 3.66
C ARG A 526 10.96 34.11 3.89
N VAL A 527 11.16 33.77 5.16
CA VAL A 527 11.70 32.46 5.56
C VAL A 527 10.55 31.49 5.82
N VAL A 528 10.58 30.31 5.21
CA VAL A 528 9.56 29.26 5.35
C VAL A 528 10.24 27.90 5.48
N GLU A 529 9.88 27.15 6.52
CA GLU A 529 10.28 25.75 6.65
C GLU A 529 9.30 24.84 5.88
N MET A 530 9.83 23.95 5.06
CA MET A 530 9.06 22.91 4.35
C MET A 530 9.90 21.64 4.26
N ASP A 531 9.34 20.52 4.70
CA ASP A 531 9.94 19.18 4.61
C ASP A 531 11.36 19.05 5.21
N GLY A 532 11.69 19.88 6.22
CA GLY A 532 12.97 19.89 6.89
C GLY A 532 14.05 20.72 6.19
N GLU A 533 13.68 21.49 5.19
CA GLU A 533 14.50 22.49 4.53
C GLU A 533 13.96 23.89 4.72
N TRP A 534 14.82 24.89 4.71
CA TRP A 534 14.46 26.30 4.89
C TRP A 534 14.56 27.04 3.56
N PHE A 535 13.49 27.72 3.19
CA PHE A 535 13.35 28.47 1.95
C PHE A 535 13.36 29.98 2.27
N LEU A 536 14.42 30.66 1.87
CA LEU A 536 14.52 32.11 1.96
C LEU A 536 14.09 32.72 0.63
N LYS A 537 12.90 33.30 0.59
CA LYS A 537 12.36 33.96 -0.61
C LYS A 537 12.60 35.46 -0.53
N TRP A 538 13.34 35.98 -1.51
CA TRP A 538 13.72 37.39 -1.55
C TRP A 538 13.59 37.94 -2.97
N SER A 539 12.99 39.12 -3.10
CA SER A 539 12.70 39.75 -4.40
C SER A 539 13.19 41.20 -4.41
N PRO A 540 14.52 41.42 -4.49
CA PRO A 540 15.08 42.76 -4.50
C PRO A 540 14.82 43.47 -5.82
N THR A 541 14.64 44.80 -5.75
CA THR A 541 14.74 45.66 -6.93
C THR A 541 16.14 46.26 -7.00
N VAL A 542 16.96 45.78 -7.94
CA VAL A 542 18.35 46.21 -8.08
C VAL A 542 18.45 47.18 -9.28
N ALA A 543 18.85 48.41 -9.01
CA ALA A 543 19.02 49.40 -10.07
C ALA A 543 20.20 49.09 -11.00
N SER A 544 20.20 49.70 -12.21
CA SER A 544 21.29 49.50 -13.16
C SER A 544 22.66 49.88 -12.58
N GLY A 545 23.58 48.94 -12.53
CA GLY A 545 24.93 49.11 -12.00
C GLY A 545 25.04 49.08 -10.48
N GLU A 546 23.98 48.68 -9.81
CA GLU A 546 23.93 48.50 -8.34
C GLU A 546 23.93 47.02 -7.95
N GLU A 547 24.24 46.74 -6.69
CA GLU A 547 24.16 45.42 -6.07
C GLU A 547 23.17 45.43 -4.90
N ALA A 548 22.63 44.28 -4.56
CA ALA A 548 21.86 44.02 -3.35
C ALA A 548 22.32 42.69 -2.72
N ALA A 549 22.32 42.62 -1.39
CA ALA A 549 22.76 41.43 -0.67
C ALA A 549 21.70 40.93 0.31
N LEU A 550 21.64 39.59 0.43
CA LEU A 550 20.96 38.85 1.48
C LEU A 550 22.03 38.15 2.30
N THR A 551 22.01 38.35 3.62
CA THR A 551 23.00 37.76 4.55
C THR A 551 22.26 37.03 5.66
N TYR A 552 22.75 35.85 6.05
CA TYR A 552 22.23 35.09 7.19
C TYR A 552 23.32 34.21 7.81
N GLU A 553 23.13 33.78 9.04
CA GLU A 553 24.05 32.88 9.74
C GLU A 553 23.49 31.47 9.79
N ILE A 554 24.37 30.46 9.76
CA ILE A 554 24.04 29.03 9.88
C ILE A 554 24.93 28.37 10.91
N ASP A 555 24.35 27.49 11.72
CA ASP A 555 25.08 26.66 12.68
C ASP A 555 25.36 25.26 12.07
N GLY A 556 26.62 25.01 11.66
CA GLY A 556 27.09 23.72 11.20
C GLY A 556 27.27 23.60 9.67
N GLU A 557 27.37 22.36 9.17
CA GLU A 557 27.49 22.08 7.74
C GLU A 557 26.09 22.10 7.10
N ALA A 558 25.89 22.88 6.06
CA ALA A 558 24.64 22.99 5.31
C ALA A 558 24.87 22.72 3.82
N SER A 559 23.87 22.18 3.16
CA SER A 559 23.81 22.18 1.69
C SER A 559 22.85 23.29 1.23
N PHE A 560 23.16 23.82 0.07
CA PHE A 560 22.49 24.97 -0.49
C PHE A 560 22.01 24.70 -1.90
N ASP A 561 20.85 25.23 -2.23
CA ASP A 561 20.39 25.34 -3.61
C ASP A 561 19.77 26.72 -3.83
N VAL A 562 19.98 27.33 -4.98
CA VAL A 562 19.44 28.64 -5.30
C VAL A 562 18.72 28.63 -6.63
N SER A 563 17.47 29.06 -6.63
CA SER A 563 16.72 29.30 -7.86
C SER A 563 16.39 30.78 -8.02
N VAL A 564 16.48 31.26 -9.25
CA VAL A 564 16.20 32.65 -9.60
C VAL A 564 15.20 32.69 -10.74
N ASP A 565 14.04 33.28 -10.47
CA ASP A 565 12.98 33.53 -11.43
C ASP A 565 12.87 35.05 -11.73
N GLY A 566 12.01 35.44 -12.66
CA GLY A 566 11.81 36.85 -13.02
C GLY A 566 12.83 37.47 -13.97
N ILE A 567 13.96 36.81 -14.17
CA ILE A 567 15.02 37.23 -15.11
C ILE A 567 15.12 36.22 -16.27
N GLU A 568 15.22 36.73 -17.51
CA GLU A 568 15.49 35.84 -18.65
C GLU A 568 16.78 35.05 -18.42
N SER A 569 16.70 33.74 -18.51
CA SER A 569 17.85 32.81 -18.27
C SER A 569 19.07 33.09 -19.15
N ALA A 570 18.91 33.84 -20.23
CA ALA A 570 20.01 34.30 -21.08
C ALA A 570 20.76 35.52 -20.52
N LYS A 571 20.18 36.21 -19.54
CA LYS A 571 20.73 37.41 -18.88
C LYS A 571 21.18 37.14 -17.44
N LEU A 572 20.92 35.95 -16.92
CA LEU A 572 21.21 35.55 -15.55
C LEU A 572 22.47 34.69 -15.45
N THR A 573 23.34 34.98 -14.51
CA THR A 573 24.39 34.09 -14.03
C THR A 573 24.17 33.80 -12.56
N VAL A 574 24.15 32.54 -12.18
CA VAL A 574 24.16 32.11 -10.79
C VAL A 574 25.48 31.38 -10.58
N ASP A 575 26.32 31.92 -9.69
CA ASP A 575 27.60 31.33 -9.28
C ASP A 575 27.53 31.02 -7.77
N GLY A 576 27.95 29.86 -7.35
CA GLY A 576 27.91 29.48 -5.91
C GLY A 576 27.20 28.17 -5.61
N GLU A 577 27.39 27.16 -6.46
CA GLU A 577 27.14 25.78 -6.06
C GLU A 577 28.40 25.17 -5.42
N GLN A 578 28.36 24.93 -4.10
CA GLN A 578 29.12 23.84 -3.43
C GLN A 578 28.25 23.22 -2.36
#